data_efd1d72a3d04454101b8fcbbdf1a7f97
#
_entry.id   efd1d72a3d04454101b8fcbbdf1a7f97
#
_cell.length_a   1.000
_cell.length_b   1.000
_cell.length_c   1.000
_cell.angle_alpha   90.00
_cell.angle_beta   90.00
_cell.angle_gamma   90.00
#
_symmetry.space_group_name_H-M   'P 1'
#
loop_
_entity.id
_entity.type
_entity.pdbx_description
1 polymer ?
#
loop_
_entity_poly.entity_id
_entity_poly.type
_entity_poly.pdbx_seq_one_letter_code
_entity_poly.pdbx_strand_id
1 'polypeptide(L)'
;MQDLFLKALRCEKVPRPPIWIMRQAGRYLAEYRALRAEHSFQKLVHTPELATQVTHLPIDRFGFDAAILFSDILVDRRGFWI
;
A
#
# COMPACT_ATOMS: atom_id res chain seq x y z
N MET A 1 -14.60 -2.66 -4.40
CA MET A 1 -14.09 -1.61 -3.51
C MET A 1 -14.94 -0.37 -3.67
N GLN A 2 -15.17 0.33 -2.61
CA GLN A 2 -15.95 1.55 -2.66
C GLN A 2 -15.12 2.70 -3.19
N ASP A 3 -15.78 3.68 -3.79
CA ASP A 3 -15.10 4.82 -4.42
C ASP A 3 -15.09 6.06 -3.51
N LEU A 4 -15.13 5.86 -2.19
CA LEU A 4 -15.20 6.94 -1.21
C LEU A 4 -14.04 7.94 -1.37
N PHE A 5 -12.83 7.43 -1.55
CA PHE A 5 -11.66 8.26 -1.70
C PHE A 5 -11.74 9.10 -2.98
N LEU A 6 -12.17 8.48 -4.08
CA LEU A 6 -12.32 9.19 -5.36
C LEU A 6 -13.39 10.26 -5.28
N LYS A 7 -14.49 9.99 -4.60
CA LYS A 7 -15.55 10.99 -4.39
C LYS A 7 -15.05 12.17 -3.56
N ALA A 8 -14.30 11.88 -2.50
CA ALA A 8 -13.72 12.95 -1.68
C ALA A 8 -12.75 13.81 -2.48
N LEU A 9 -11.94 13.20 -3.34
CA LEU A 9 -11.02 13.94 -4.21
C LEU A 9 -11.75 14.84 -5.19
N ARG A 10 -12.95 14.47 -5.61
CA ARG A 10 -13.79 15.29 -6.50
C ARG A 10 -14.62 16.32 -5.73
N CYS A 11 -14.40 16.47 -4.43
CA CYS A 11 -15.15 17.37 -3.57
C CYS A 11 -16.64 17.02 -3.50
N GLU A 12 -16.99 15.76 -3.70
CA GLU A 12 -18.36 15.29 -3.55
C GLU A 12 -18.65 15.01 -2.08
N LYS A 13 -19.91 15.15 -1.70
CA LYS A 13 -20.32 14.87 -0.33
C LYS A 13 -20.22 13.38 -0.05
N VAL A 14 -19.56 13.01 1.05
CA VAL A 14 -19.39 11.62 1.46
C VAL A 14 -19.86 11.44 2.90
N PRO A 15 -20.29 10.21 3.29
CA PRO A 15 -20.82 9.98 4.65
C PRO A 15 -19.75 10.06 5.74
N ARG A 16 -18.49 9.88 5.39
CA ARG A 16 -17.35 10.00 6.30
C ARG A 16 -16.08 10.26 5.50
N PRO A 17 -15.02 10.77 6.12
CA PRO A 17 -13.73 10.92 5.41
C PRO A 17 -13.16 9.55 5.03
N PRO A 18 -12.48 9.44 3.88
CA PRO A 18 -11.74 8.23 3.56
C PRO A 18 -10.55 8.06 4.51
N ILE A 19 -10.15 6.82 4.75
CA ILE A 19 -9.10 6.48 5.71
C ILE A 19 -7.94 5.79 5.03
N TRP A 20 -6.75 6.32 5.29
CA TRP A 20 -5.46 5.68 5.03
C TRP A 20 -4.63 5.84 6.28
N ILE A 21 -3.96 4.78 6.71
CA ILE A 21 -3.13 4.81 7.91
C ILE A 21 -1.68 4.61 7.52
N MET A 22 -0.81 5.50 8.01
CA MET A 22 0.61 5.40 7.75
C MET A 22 1.13 4.02 8.20
N ARG A 23 1.89 3.37 7.32
CA ARG A 23 2.43 2.03 7.53
C ARG A 23 1.37 0.95 7.65
N GLN A 24 0.21 1.18 7.05
CA GLN A 24 -0.85 0.16 7.07
C GLN A 24 -0.38 -1.16 6.43
N ALA A 25 0.52 -1.11 5.43
CA ALA A 25 1.21 -2.29 4.91
C ALA A 25 2.54 -2.41 5.66
N GLY A 26 2.61 -3.29 6.65
CA GLY A 26 3.81 -3.40 7.46
C GLY A 26 3.87 -4.64 8.32
N ARG A 27 4.89 -4.70 9.17
CA ARG A 27 5.25 -5.89 9.95
C ARG A 27 4.21 -6.34 10.97
N TYR A 28 3.23 -5.53 11.26
CA TYR A 28 2.14 -5.95 12.16
C TYR A 28 1.21 -6.95 11.48
N LEU A 29 1.20 -7.02 10.15
CA LEU A 29 0.39 -7.97 9.40
C LEU A 29 1.10 -9.30 9.29
N ALA A 30 0.40 -10.39 9.68
CA ALA A 30 0.96 -11.73 9.53
C ALA A 30 1.26 -12.06 8.08
N GLU A 31 0.40 -11.63 7.17
CA GLU A 31 0.56 -11.82 5.73
C GLU A 31 1.83 -11.14 5.21
N TYR A 32 2.10 -9.92 5.70
CA TYR A 32 3.31 -9.21 5.33
C TYR A 32 4.56 -9.93 5.85
N ARG A 33 4.52 -10.39 7.10
CA ARG A 33 5.64 -11.13 7.69
C ARG A 33 5.95 -12.42 6.92
N ALA A 34 4.90 -13.09 6.42
CA ALA A 34 5.09 -14.29 5.62
C ALA A 34 5.82 -13.99 4.31
N LEU A 35 5.46 -12.89 3.65
CA LEU A 35 6.16 -12.46 2.44
C LEU A 35 7.61 -12.09 2.71
N ARG A 36 7.86 -11.40 3.84
CA ARG A 36 9.21 -11.00 4.21
C ARG A 36 10.09 -12.18 4.58
N ALA A 37 9.51 -13.29 5.05
CA ALA A 37 10.27 -14.51 5.33
C ALA A 37 10.84 -15.13 4.05
N GLU A 38 10.18 -14.93 2.91
CA GLU A 38 10.58 -15.50 1.62
C GLU A 38 11.31 -14.50 0.73
N HIS A 39 11.09 -13.20 0.92
CA HIS A 39 11.58 -12.16 0.03
C HIS A 39 12.20 -11.02 0.83
N SER A 40 13.31 -10.46 0.32
CA SER A 40 13.91 -9.27 0.91
C SER A 40 13.03 -8.05 0.68
N PHE A 41 13.25 -6.99 1.46
CA PHE A 41 12.54 -5.72 1.28
C PHE A 41 12.75 -5.18 -0.14
N GLN A 42 13.99 -5.24 -0.63
CA GLN A 42 14.31 -4.78 -1.99
C GLN A 42 13.52 -5.56 -3.05
N LYS A 43 13.42 -6.87 -2.87
CA LYS A 43 12.66 -7.70 -3.81
C LYS A 43 11.18 -7.35 -3.79
N LEU A 44 10.60 -7.12 -2.61
CA LEU A 44 9.20 -6.73 -2.50
C LEU A 44 8.92 -5.40 -3.21
N VAL A 45 9.83 -4.45 -3.05
CA VAL A 45 9.66 -3.12 -3.63
C VAL A 45 9.84 -3.13 -5.14
N HIS A 46 10.81 -3.91 -5.65
CA HIS A 46 11.18 -3.87 -7.06
C HIS A 46 10.49 -4.92 -7.94
N THR A 47 9.69 -5.82 -7.35
CA THR A 47 8.91 -6.79 -8.12
C THR A 47 7.47 -6.31 -8.17
N PRO A 48 6.95 -5.90 -9.35
CA PRO A 48 5.61 -5.30 -9.43
C PRO A 48 4.51 -6.16 -8.82
N GLU A 49 4.53 -7.46 -9.06
CA GLU A 49 3.52 -8.40 -8.54
C GLU A 49 3.55 -8.43 -7.01
N LEU A 50 4.74 -8.45 -6.41
CA LEU A 50 4.90 -8.48 -4.97
C LEU A 50 4.54 -7.13 -4.34
N ALA A 51 4.97 -6.04 -4.94
CA ALA A 51 4.62 -4.71 -4.46
C ALA A 51 3.11 -4.48 -4.48
N THR A 52 2.45 -4.91 -5.53
CA THR A 52 0.99 -4.84 -5.65
C THR A 52 0.32 -5.68 -4.56
N GLN A 53 0.79 -6.89 -4.35
CA GLN A 53 0.25 -7.78 -3.33
C GLN A 53 0.36 -7.17 -1.94
N VAL A 54 1.52 -6.62 -1.59
CA VAL A 54 1.73 -5.98 -0.28
C VAL A 54 0.82 -4.78 -0.12
N THR A 55 0.69 -3.97 -1.17
CA THR A 55 -0.17 -2.78 -1.14
C THR A 55 -1.62 -3.14 -0.84
N HIS A 56 -2.11 -4.26 -1.37
CA HIS A 56 -3.49 -4.69 -1.18
C HIS A 56 -3.75 -5.38 0.17
N LEU A 57 -2.73 -5.89 0.86
CA LEU A 57 -2.94 -6.64 2.10
C LEU A 57 -3.79 -5.89 3.13
N PRO A 58 -3.49 -4.63 3.48
CA PRO A 58 -4.31 -3.93 4.47
C PRO A 58 -5.72 -3.61 3.97
N ILE A 59 -5.87 -3.38 2.68
CA ILE A 59 -7.19 -3.13 2.09
C ILE A 59 -8.06 -4.38 2.22
N ASP A 60 -7.51 -5.54 1.87
CA ASP A 60 -8.24 -6.81 1.92
C ASP A 60 -8.61 -7.17 3.36
N ARG A 61 -7.74 -6.86 4.31
CA ARG A 61 -7.95 -7.24 5.71
C ARG A 61 -8.85 -6.29 6.47
N PHE A 62 -8.70 -4.98 6.27
CA PHE A 62 -9.37 -3.97 7.07
C PHE A 62 -10.33 -3.09 6.29
N GLY A 63 -10.28 -3.11 4.97
CA GLY A 63 -11.16 -2.29 4.15
C GLY A 63 -10.83 -0.80 4.18
N PHE A 64 -9.55 -0.44 4.30
CA PHE A 64 -9.15 0.95 4.19
C PHE A 64 -9.54 1.54 2.84
N ASP A 65 -9.75 2.86 2.79
CA ASP A 65 -10.30 3.52 1.61
C ASP A 65 -9.25 3.92 0.60
N ALA A 66 -7.98 3.94 0.98
CA ALA A 66 -6.88 4.33 0.11
C ALA A 66 -5.65 3.49 0.42
N ALA A 67 -4.80 3.35 -0.59
CA ALA A 67 -3.52 2.66 -0.46
C ALA A 67 -2.47 3.45 -1.22
N ILE A 68 -1.24 3.44 -0.69
CA ILE A 68 -0.08 3.99 -1.39
C ILE A 68 0.74 2.78 -1.84
N LEU A 69 1.19 2.81 -3.09
CA LEU A 69 2.00 1.73 -3.63
C LEU A 69 3.18 1.44 -2.68
N PHE A 70 3.32 0.19 -2.29
CA PHE A 70 4.38 -0.22 -1.38
C PHE A 70 5.75 0.06 -1.99
N SER A 71 6.55 0.89 -1.32
CA SER A 71 7.83 1.33 -1.84
C SER A 71 8.71 1.88 -0.72
N ASP A 72 9.96 2.14 -1.05
CA ASP A 72 10.90 2.89 -0.24
C ASP A 72 10.86 4.34 -0.73
N ILE A 73 11.00 5.29 0.16
CA ILE A 73 11.05 6.71 -0.21
C ILE A 73 12.18 7.04 -1.20
N LEU A 74 13.20 6.19 -1.28
CA LEU A 74 14.34 6.37 -2.18
C LEU A 74 14.22 5.54 -3.46
N VAL A 75 13.10 4.87 -3.70
CA VAL A 75 12.98 3.96 -4.84
C VAL A 75 13.15 4.67 -6.17
N ASP A 76 12.57 5.85 -6.32
CA ASP A 76 12.71 6.63 -7.57
C ASP A 76 14.16 7.01 -7.79
N ARG A 77 14.82 7.47 -6.74
CA ARG A 77 16.22 7.86 -6.81
C ARG A 77 17.10 6.69 -7.20
N ARG A 78 16.85 5.52 -6.59
CA ARG A 78 17.59 4.30 -6.96
C ARG A 78 17.34 3.90 -8.40
N GLY A 79 16.13 4.08 -8.87
CA GLY A 79 15.76 3.73 -10.23
C GLY A 79 16.36 4.67 -11.28
N PHE A 80 16.59 5.93 -10.94
CA PHE A 80 17.07 6.92 -11.88
C PHE A 80 18.56 7.23 -11.76
N TRP A 81 19.15 7.01 -10.60
CA TRP A 81 20.51 7.46 -10.31
C TRP A 81 21.52 6.33 -10.17
N ILE A 82 21.08 5.13 -10.33
CA ILE A 82 21.98 3.96 -10.31
C ILE A 82 22.37 3.53 -11.73
#